data_739dc13ac806ed636a7ddfe755a958ae
#
_entry.id   739dc13ac806ed636a7ddfe755a958ae
#
_cell.length_a   1.000
_cell.length_b   1.000
_cell.length_c   1.000
_cell.angle_alpha   90.00
_cell.angle_beta   90.00
_cell.angle_gamma   90.00
#
_symmetry.space_group_name_H-M   'P 1'
#
loop_
_entity.id
_entity.type
_entity.pdbx_description
1 polymer ?
#
loop_
_entity_poly.entity_id
_entity_poly.type
_entity_poly.pdbx_seq_one_letter_code
_entity_poly.pdbx_strand_id
1 'polypeptide(L)'
;MKDKISTNTNLVVFNRERDMRTMQQLVPLYAENGLNILDLNFCEMMNPVSSLKDKDKAKSYIESLKRYKSELGLEYIQCHLPYKRNGESLEDFNNELFLALEYVETLEIPVSVIHPIKANIEQNIEYFESIKSYVPSSTTLAIENMETFDEIHSVKDLLAIIEKLSYKAGICLDTGHANIMKEDIPSFIKKAGGNLIATHIADNNAKEDQHFLPGFGNIEWEKVVPALKKSYKGYINYEAMFFSRNLPEMLSKEIIELAKSIGSWLLSL
;
A
#
# COMPACT_ATOMS: atom_id res chain seq x y z
N MET A 1 -11.33 -3.22 13.64
CA MET A 1 -10.82 -2.12 12.77
C MET A 1 -10.66 -0.87 13.63
N LYS A 2 -9.65 -0.08 13.40
CA LYS A 2 -9.46 1.22 14.08
C LYS A 2 -10.42 2.26 13.50
N ASP A 3 -10.77 3.27 14.29
CA ASP A 3 -11.75 4.32 13.99
C ASP A 3 -11.14 5.57 13.33
N LYS A 4 -10.03 5.39 12.65
CA LYS A 4 -9.33 6.42 11.86
C LYS A 4 -8.97 5.88 10.50
N ILE A 5 -8.83 6.78 9.54
CA ILE A 5 -8.32 6.47 8.20
C ILE A 5 -6.83 6.72 8.12
N SER A 6 -6.19 6.06 7.18
CA SER A 6 -4.85 6.36 6.69
C SER A 6 -4.85 6.48 5.17
N THR A 7 -3.78 6.94 4.61
CA THR A 7 -3.63 7.04 3.16
C THR A 7 -2.21 6.72 2.71
N ASN A 8 -2.13 6.10 1.55
CA ASN A 8 -0.90 6.06 0.77
C ASN A 8 -0.48 7.49 0.39
N THR A 9 0.82 7.74 0.34
CA THR A 9 1.36 9.07 0.02
C THR A 9 1.09 9.55 -1.41
N ASN A 10 0.42 8.74 -2.24
CA ASN A 10 0.06 9.11 -3.62
C ASN A 10 -1.34 9.72 -3.78
N LEU A 11 -2.09 9.97 -2.70
CA LEU A 11 -3.46 10.52 -2.76
C LEU A 11 -3.53 11.85 -3.54
N VAL A 12 -2.55 12.73 -3.41
CA VAL A 12 -2.48 14.03 -4.07
C VAL A 12 -1.28 14.12 -5.02
N VAL A 13 -1.20 13.18 -5.96
CA VAL A 13 -0.20 13.20 -7.02
C VAL A 13 -0.70 14.05 -8.19
N PHE A 14 -0.04 15.18 -8.40
CA PHE A 14 -0.29 16.06 -9.53
C PHE A 14 0.83 15.92 -10.55
N ASN A 15 0.43 15.93 -11.78
CA ASN A 15 1.21 15.93 -12.99
C ASN A 15 1.64 14.59 -13.60
N ARG A 16 1.42 14.55 -14.91
CA ARG A 16 1.40 13.33 -15.72
C ARG A 16 2.75 12.87 -16.22
N GLU A 17 3.78 13.70 -16.24
CA GLU A 17 4.93 13.36 -17.06
C GLU A 17 6.32 13.68 -16.47
N ARG A 18 6.49 14.57 -15.48
CA ARG A 18 7.84 15.00 -15.08
C ARG A 18 8.07 15.38 -13.62
N ASP A 19 7.04 15.70 -12.84
CA ASP A 19 7.20 16.15 -11.45
C ASP A 19 6.23 15.40 -10.52
N MET A 20 6.49 14.11 -10.31
CA MET A 20 5.83 13.44 -9.19
C MET A 20 6.43 14.03 -7.90
N ARG A 21 5.59 14.66 -7.09
CA ARG A 21 6.01 15.08 -5.77
C ARG A 21 6.49 13.86 -4.98
N THR A 22 7.61 14.03 -4.32
CA THR A 22 8.20 12.99 -3.48
C THR A 22 7.47 12.86 -2.15
N MET A 23 7.58 11.72 -1.49
CA MET A 23 7.06 11.56 -0.11
C MET A 23 7.59 12.65 0.82
N GLN A 24 8.85 13.10 0.63
CA GLN A 24 9.45 14.18 1.42
C GLN A 24 8.66 15.49 1.30
N GLN A 25 8.04 15.75 0.14
CA GLN A 25 7.21 16.95 -0.10
C GLN A 25 5.75 16.74 0.34
N LEU A 26 5.23 15.51 0.19
CA LEU A 26 3.82 15.21 0.45
C LEU A 26 3.51 14.97 1.92
N VAL A 27 4.43 14.35 2.67
CA VAL A 27 4.20 14.00 4.07
C VAL A 27 3.86 15.22 4.95
N PRO A 28 4.58 16.37 4.86
CA PRO A 28 4.18 17.57 5.59
C PRO A 28 2.80 18.09 5.19
N LEU A 29 2.46 18.04 3.90
CA LEU A 29 1.15 18.48 3.40
C LEU A 29 -0.01 17.68 4.00
N TYR A 30 0.14 16.35 4.14
CA TYR A 30 -0.86 15.53 4.80
C TYR A 30 -1.02 15.88 6.27
N ALA A 31 0.08 16.07 6.99
CA ALA A 31 0.09 16.48 8.40
C ALA A 31 -0.62 17.82 8.62
N GLU A 32 -0.29 18.82 7.80
CA GLU A 32 -0.90 20.17 7.84
C GLU A 32 -2.42 20.13 7.63
N ASN A 33 -2.93 19.10 6.93
CA ASN A 33 -4.35 18.91 6.67
C ASN A 33 -4.99 17.80 7.53
N GLY A 34 -4.31 17.36 8.59
CA GLY A 34 -4.85 16.45 9.60
C GLY A 34 -4.94 14.99 9.19
N LEU A 35 -4.24 14.56 8.13
CA LEU A 35 -3.99 13.15 7.81
C LEU A 35 -2.63 12.74 8.38
N ASN A 36 -2.64 12.22 9.60
CA ASN A 36 -1.40 11.93 10.34
C ASN A 36 -1.02 10.45 10.36
N ILE A 37 -1.80 9.59 9.70
CA ILE A 37 -1.56 8.15 9.62
C ILE A 37 -1.31 7.83 8.15
N LEU A 38 -0.11 7.36 7.84
CA LEU A 38 0.37 7.26 6.46
C LEU A 38 0.90 5.86 6.13
N ASP A 39 0.72 5.52 4.88
CA ASP A 39 1.35 4.45 4.14
C ASP A 39 2.40 5.07 3.20
N LEU A 40 3.67 4.76 3.42
CA LEU A 40 4.76 5.32 2.63
C LEU A 40 4.94 4.55 1.31
N ASN A 41 4.81 5.24 0.18
CA ASN A 41 4.94 4.61 -1.14
C ASN A 41 6.39 4.56 -1.63
N PHE A 42 7.13 3.51 -1.32
CA PHE A 42 8.47 3.27 -1.84
C PHE A 42 8.52 2.89 -3.33
N CYS A 43 7.36 2.74 -4.01
CA CYS A 43 7.34 2.69 -5.47
C CYS A 43 7.89 3.99 -6.11
N GLU A 44 8.05 5.07 -5.34
CA GLU A 44 8.83 6.25 -5.77
C GLU A 44 10.23 5.87 -6.26
N MET A 45 10.83 4.82 -5.68
CA MET A 45 12.14 4.30 -6.10
C MET A 45 12.14 3.77 -7.54
N MET A 46 11.00 3.38 -8.09
CA MET A 46 10.89 2.89 -9.47
C MET A 46 11.10 4.03 -10.49
N ASN A 47 10.98 5.29 -10.07
CA ASN A 47 11.35 6.42 -10.91
C ASN A 47 12.88 6.45 -11.09
N PRO A 48 13.40 6.47 -12.34
CA PRO A 48 14.85 6.46 -12.59
C PRO A 48 15.62 7.63 -11.95
N VAL A 49 14.96 8.75 -11.69
CA VAL A 49 15.58 9.94 -11.08
C VAL A 49 15.39 10.04 -9.56
N SER A 50 14.75 9.04 -8.95
CA SER A 50 14.53 9.04 -7.50
C SER A 50 15.85 9.01 -6.74
N SER A 51 16.00 9.90 -5.77
CA SER A 51 17.15 9.94 -4.86
C SER A 51 17.20 8.72 -3.94
N LEU A 52 16.07 8.03 -3.75
CA LEU A 52 15.99 6.82 -2.93
C LEU A 52 16.75 5.62 -3.51
N LYS A 53 17.12 5.65 -4.80
CA LYS A 53 17.95 4.61 -5.45
C LYS A 53 19.43 4.64 -5.06
N ASP A 54 19.87 5.71 -4.45
CA ASP A 54 21.27 5.96 -4.11
C ASP A 54 21.35 6.19 -2.59
N LYS A 55 22.02 5.29 -1.88
CA LYS A 55 22.12 5.34 -0.40
C LYS A 55 22.61 6.69 0.14
N ASP A 56 23.58 7.30 -0.52
CA ASP A 56 24.14 8.56 -0.04
C ASP A 56 23.17 9.73 -0.22
N LYS A 57 22.43 9.75 -1.34
CA LYS A 57 21.38 10.75 -1.59
C LYS A 57 20.14 10.51 -0.73
N ALA A 58 19.78 9.24 -0.54
CA ALA A 58 18.62 8.86 0.26
C ALA A 58 18.79 9.18 1.74
N LYS A 59 20.01 9.27 2.26
CA LYS A 59 20.25 9.48 3.69
C LYS A 59 19.51 10.70 4.24
N SER A 60 19.68 11.86 3.63
CA SER A 60 18.99 13.09 4.07
C SER A 60 17.48 13.02 3.87
N TYR A 61 17.02 12.29 2.85
CA TYR A 61 15.62 12.05 2.57
C TYR A 61 14.96 11.21 3.69
N ILE A 62 15.55 10.07 4.01
CA ILE A 62 15.05 9.16 5.06
C ILE A 62 15.13 9.82 6.44
N GLU A 63 16.21 10.56 6.73
CA GLU A 63 16.32 11.36 7.96
C GLU A 63 15.20 12.42 8.04
N SER A 64 14.80 13.03 6.92
CA SER A 64 13.66 13.95 6.89
C SER A 64 12.35 13.25 7.23
N LEU A 65 12.06 12.08 6.62
CA LEU A 65 10.87 11.30 6.96
C LEU A 65 10.84 10.88 8.44
N LYS A 66 11.98 10.46 8.98
CA LYS A 66 12.11 10.10 10.40
C LYS A 66 11.83 11.31 11.30
N ARG A 67 12.37 12.48 10.95
CA ARG A 67 12.12 13.73 11.67
C ARG A 67 10.65 14.13 11.60
N TYR A 68 10.02 14.08 10.42
CA TYR A 68 8.59 14.40 10.26
C TYR A 68 7.70 13.53 11.13
N LYS A 69 8.02 12.22 11.28
CA LYS A 69 7.29 11.31 12.17
C LYS A 69 7.20 11.87 13.60
N SER A 70 8.30 12.41 14.14
CA SER A 70 8.35 12.98 15.49
C SER A 70 7.84 14.42 15.58
N GLU A 71 8.23 15.29 14.65
CA GLU A 71 7.92 16.73 14.71
C GLU A 71 6.46 17.03 14.35
N LEU A 72 5.85 16.25 13.42
CA LEU A 72 4.50 16.45 12.94
C LEU A 72 3.48 15.48 13.56
N GLY A 73 3.91 14.61 14.50
CA GLY A 73 3.05 13.65 15.16
C GLY A 73 2.46 12.61 14.21
N LEU A 74 3.27 12.11 13.28
CA LEU A 74 2.86 11.14 12.26
C LEU A 74 3.03 9.71 12.73
N GLU A 75 2.16 8.83 12.24
CA GLU A 75 2.27 7.38 12.35
C GLU A 75 2.45 6.78 10.95
N TYR A 76 3.58 6.09 10.69
CA TYR A 76 3.77 5.29 9.48
C TYR A 76 3.35 3.87 9.80
N ILE A 77 2.16 3.48 9.34
CA ILE A 77 1.53 2.19 9.71
C ILE A 77 1.92 1.06 8.81
N GLN A 78 2.21 1.37 7.57
CA GLN A 78 2.66 0.46 6.53
C GLN A 78 3.44 1.22 5.46
N CYS A 79 4.04 0.48 4.55
CA CYS A 79 4.60 1.00 3.32
C CYS A 79 4.31 0.07 2.15
N HIS A 80 4.24 0.62 0.95
CA HIS A 80 4.23 -0.13 -0.30
C HIS A 80 5.66 -0.26 -0.82
N LEU A 81 6.19 -1.48 -0.89
CA LEU A 81 7.52 -1.77 -1.42
C LEU A 81 7.53 -1.64 -2.96
N PRO A 82 8.69 -1.41 -3.59
CA PRO A 82 8.82 -1.54 -5.04
C PRO A 82 8.37 -2.92 -5.52
N TYR A 83 7.79 -3.00 -6.71
CA TYR A 83 7.37 -4.25 -7.34
C TYR A 83 8.17 -4.53 -8.61
N LYS A 84 8.26 -5.82 -8.98
CA LYS A 84 9.02 -6.25 -10.14
C LYS A 84 8.36 -5.81 -11.45
N ARG A 85 9.07 -5.00 -12.24
CA ARG A 85 8.60 -4.52 -13.55
C ARG A 85 8.70 -5.61 -14.61
N ASN A 86 7.87 -5.51 -15.65
CA ASN A 86 7.97 -6.38 -16.81
C ASN A 86 9.34 -6.21 -17.50
N GLY A 87 10.02 -7.32 -17.76
CA GLY A 87 11.36 -7.33 -18.40
C GLY A 87 12.52 -7.01 -17.44
N GLU A 88 12.27 -6.66 -16.19
CA GLU A 88 13.30 -6.46 -15.18
C GLU A 88 13.87 -7.80 -14.70
N SER A 89 15.18 -7.85 -14.49
CA SER A 89 15.80 -9.03 -13.88
C SER A 89 15.39 -9.16 -12.41
N LEU A 90 15.39 -10.38 -11.87
CA LEU A 90 15.12 -10.58 -10.45
C LEU A 90 16.21 -9.96 -9.56
N GLU A 91 17.45 -9.91 -10.06
CA GLU A 91 18.58 -9.31 -9.37
C GLU A 91 18.42 -7.79 -9.24
N ASP A 92 18.08 -7.09 -10.32
CA ASP A 92 17.86 -5.63 -10.30
C ASP A 92 16.70 -5.26 -9.38
N PHE A 93 15.59 -6.00 -9.48
CA PHE A 93 14.45 -5.82 -8.58
C PHE A 93 14.83 -6.06 -7.12
N ASN A 94 15.55 -7.14 -6.81
CA ASN A 94 15.97 -7.44 -5.44
C ASN A 94 16.89 -6.36 -4.88
N ASN A 95 17.76 -5.75 -5.69
CA ASN A 95 18.60 -4.64 -5.24
C ASN A 95 17.75 -3.43 -4.80
N GLU A 96 16.71 -3.06 -5.57
CA GLU A 96 15.78 -2.00 -5.17
C GLU A 96 14.97 -2.40 -3.91
N LEU A 97 14.48 -3.63 -3.87
CA LEU A 97 13.69 -4.15 -2.74
C LEU A 97 14.48 -4.15 -1.43
N PHE A 98 15.73 -4.67 -1.46
CA PHE A 98 16.55 -4.74 -0.25
C PHE A 98 16.93 -3.36 0.27
N LEU A 99 17.20 -2.42 -0.63
CA LEU A 99 17.42 -1.03 -0.25
C LEU A 99 16.15 -0.39 0.39
N ALA A 100 14.97 -0.67 -0.16
CA ALA A 100 13.70 -0.22 0.46
C ALA A 100 13.51 -0.82 1.86
N LEU A 101 13.85 -2.11 2.05
CA LEU A 101 13.76 -2.77 3.36
C LEU A 101 14.73 -2.18 4.40
N GLU A 102 15.91 -1.71 4.00
CA GLU A 102 16.80 -0.94 4.89
C GLU A 102 16.15 0.39 5.34
N TYR A 103 15.40 1.06 4.46
CA TYR A 103 14.66 2.27 4.81
C TYR A 103 13.47 1.98 5.73
N VAL A 104 12.77 0.86 5.49
CA VAL A 104 11.71 0.35 6.37
C VAL A 104 12.23 0.16 7.79
N GLU A 105 13.39 -0.48 7.95
CA GLU A 105 14.03 -0.68 9.26
C GLU A 105 14.36 0.67 9.92
N THR A 106 14.97 1.59 9.17
CA THR A 106 15.36 2.93 9.67
C THR A 106 14.15 3.75 10.15
N LEU A 107 13.00 3.61 9.47
CA LEU A 107 11.75 4.31 9.78
C LEU A 107 10.86 3.53 10.76
N GLU A 108 11.25 2.31 11.12
CA GLU A 108 10.50 1.42 12.01
C GLU A 108 9.04 1.22 11.55
N ILE A 109 8.86 0.87 10.27
CA ILE A 109 7.54 0.65 9.68
C ILE A 109 7.07 -0.78 10.00
N PRO A 110 5.92 -0.96 10.66
CA PRO A 110 5.52 -2.28 11.18
C PRO A 110 5.00 -3.26 10.13
N VAL A 111 4.54 -2.76 8.98
CA VAL A 111 4.00 -3.59 7.90
C VAL A 111 4.55 -3.13 6.56
N SER A 112 5.04 -4.07 5.75
CA SER A 112 5.55 -3.81 4.40
C SER A 112 4.72 -4.58 3.39
N VAL A 113 3.95 -3.86 2.57
CA VAL A 113 3.17 -4.46 1.50
C VAL A 113 4.08 -4.80 0.33
N ILE A 114 3.95 -6.02 -0.17
CA ILE A 114 4.75 -6.55 -1.27
C ILE A 114 3.85 -7.28 -2.27
N HIS A 115 4.07 -7.02 -3.56
CA HIS A 115 3.44 -7.81 -4.62
C HIS A 115 4.05 -9.20 -4.70
N PRO A 116 3.28 -10.25 -4.99
CA PRO A 116 3.83 -11.52 -5.45
C PRO A 116 4.58 -11.29 -6.77
N ILE A 117 5.57 -12.14 -7.05
CA ILE A 117 6.15 -12.16 -8.39
C ILE A 117 5.16 -12.82 -9.37
N LYS A 118 5.24 -12.45 -10.65
CA LYS A 118 4.39 -13.04 -11.70
C LYS A 118 4.78 -14.49 -11.97
N ALA A 119 4.27 -15.40 -11.11
CA ALA A 119 4.61 -16.81 -11.06
C ALA A 119 3.52 -17.60 -10.30
N ASN A 120 3.64 -18.93 -10.28
CA ASN A 120 2.72 -19.79 -9.51
C ASN A 120 2.97 -19.72 -7.99
N ILE A 121 2.15 -20.43 -7.20
CA ILE A 121 2.20 -20.44 -5.74
C ILE A 121 3.57 -20.95 -5.24
N GLU A 122 4.05 -22.07 -5.77
CA GLU A 122 5.31 -22.70 -5.36
C GLU A 122 6.50 -21.77 -5.60
N GLN A 123 6.55 -21.13 -6.76
CA GLN A 123 7.61 -20.18 -7.10
C GLN A 123 7.55 -18.92 -6.23
N ASN A 124 6.36 -18.46 -5.85
CA ASN A 124 6.20 -17.36 -4.89
C ASN A 124 6.66 -17.75 -3.48
N ILE A 125 6.38 -18.99 -3.02
CA ILE A 125 6.91 -19.50 -1.75
C ILE A 125 8.44 -19.51 -1.77
N GLU A 126 9.05 -20.07 -2.82
CA GLU A 126 10.50 -20.13 -3.00
C GLU A 126 11.10 -18.70 -3.00
N TYR A 127 10.46 -17.77 -3.71
CA TYR A 127 10.90 -16.40 -3.77
C TYR A 127 10.85 -15.72 -2.39
N PHE A 128 9.72 -15.78 -1.69
CA PHE A 128 9.59 -15.16 -0.36
C PHE A 128 10.54 -15.79 0.67
N GLU A 129 10.78 -17.11 0.62
CA GLU A 129 11.80 -17.74 1.47
C GLU A 129 13.21 -17.23 1.14
N SER A 130 13.52 -16.99 -0.14
CA SER A 130 14.86 -16.52 -0.56
C SER A 130 15.20 -15.13 -0.04
N ILE A 131 14.20 -14.25 0.14
CA ILE A 131 14.39 -12.88 0.63
C ILE A 131 14.29 -12.74 2.15
N LYS A 132 13.96 -13.81 2.87
CA LYS A 132 13.68 -13.80 4.32
C LYS A 132 14.76 -13.10 5.14
N SER A 133 16.03 -13.31 4.83
CA SER A 133 17.16 -12.74 5.59
C SER A 133 17.29 -11.22 5.44
N TYR A 134 16.62 -10.64 4.47
CA TYR A 134 16.61 -9.19 4.21
C TYR A 134 15.40 -8.49 4.86
N VAL A 135 14.40 -9.25 5.31
CA VAL A 135 13.21 -8.68 5.94
C VAL A 135 13.55 -8.29 7.37
N PRO A 136 13.48 -7.00 7.74
CA PRO A 136 13.75 -6.55 9.10
C PRO A 136 12.81 -7.18 10.12
N SER A 137 13.31 -7.49 11.30
CA SER A 137 12.48 -8.03 12.39
C SER A 137 11.41 -7.04 12.91
N SER A 138 11.55 -5.77 12.59
CA SER A 138 10.61 -4.70 12.95
C SER A 138 9.36 -4.66 12.06
N THR A 139 9.38 -5.32 10.90
CA THR A 139 8.26 -5.32 9.94
C THR A 139 7.71 -6.71 9.71
N THR A 140 6.45 -6.79 9.27
CA THR A 140 5.82 -8.01 8.77
C THR A 140 5.44 -7.80 7.31
N LEU A 141 5.85 -8.69 6.42
CA LEU A 141 5.43 -8.64 5.02
C LEU A 141 3.93 -8.92 4.91
N ALA A 142 3.23 -8.10 4.16
CA ALA A 142 1.84 -8.28 3.77
C ALA A 142 1.78 -8.51 2.25
N ILE A 143 1.46 -9.73 1.83
CA ILE A 143 1.40 -10.09 0.40
C ILE A 143 0.05 -9.62 -0.14
N GLU A 144 0.08 -8.87 -1.23
CA GLU A 144 -1.09 -8.25 -1.84
C GLU A 144 -1.76 -9.17 -2.86
N ASN A 145 -3.10 -9.09 -2.97
CA ASN A 145 -3.85 -9.73 -4.05
C ASN A 145 -3.78 -8.89 -5.32
N MET A 146 -3.51 -9.52 -6.45
CA MET A 146 -3.34 -8.85 -7.74
C MET A 146 -4.62 -8.82 -8.58
N GLU A 147 -4.61 -8.02 -9.66
CA GLU A 147 -5.77 -7.75 -10.52
C GLU A 147 -5.78 -8.56 -11.84
N THR A 148 -4.91 -9.58 -11.96
CA THR A 148 -4.82 -10.41 -13.17
C THR A 148 -4.90 -11.91 -12.86
N PHE A 149 -5.49 -12.69 -13.79
CA PHE A 149 -5.69 -14.15 -13.60
C PHE A 149 -4.40 -14.98 -13.64
N ASP A 150 -3.32 -14.46 -14.17
CA ASP A 150 -2.01 -15.11 -14.21
C ASP A 150 -1.10 -14.72 -13.03
N GLU A 151 -1.66 -14.06 -12.04
CA GLU A 151 -1.00 -13.67 -10.80
C GLU A 151 -1.77 -14.17 -9.57
N ILE A 152 -1.16 -14.03 -8.40
CA ILE A 152 -1.79 -14.43 -7.13
C ILE A 152 -2.87 -13.40 -6.77
N HIS A 153 -4.14 -13.76 -6.90
CA HIS A 153 -5.25 -12.84 -6.66
C HIS A 153 -6.23 -13.31 -5.58
N SER A 154 -6.39 -14.62 -5.40
CA SER A 154 -7.39 -15.13 -4.48
C SER A 154 -6.88 -15.23 -3.03
N VAL A 155 -7.79 -15.07 -2.07
CA VAL A 155 -7.47 -15.28 -0.65
C VAL A 155 -6.96 -16.71 -0.37
N LYS A 156 -7.41 -17.69 -1.15
CA LYS A 156 -6.96 -19.08 -1.02
C LYS A 156 -5.49 -19.23 -1.38
N ASP A 157 -5.05 -18.60 -2.47
CA ASP A 157 -3.67 -18.69 -2.93
C ASP A 157 -2.74 -17.93 -1.98
N LEU A 158 -3.14 -16.74 -1.52
CA LEU A 158 -2.40 -15.99 -0.50
C LEU A 158 -2.23 -16.78 0.80
N LEU A 159 -3.30 -17.43 1.29
CA LEU A 159 -3.21 -18.29 2.47
C LEU A 159 -2.28 -19.47 2.23
N ALA A 160 -2.34 -20.12 1.05
CA ALA A 160 -1.46 -21.23 0.71
C ALA A 160 0.03 -20.82 0.71
N ILE A 161 0.34 -19.58 0.31
CA ILE A 161 1.71 -19.04 0.37
C ILE A 161 2.11 -18.80 1.82
N ILE A 162 1.37 -17.97 2.56
CA ILE A 162 1.80 -17.55 3.90
C ILE A 162 1.88 -18.70 4.91
N GLU A 163 1.04 -19.74 4.76
CA GLU A 163 1.06 -20.95 5.59
C GLU A 163 2.32 -21.80 5.39
N LYS A 164 3.01 -21.66 4.25
CA LYS A 164 4.23 -22.41 3.92
C LYS A 164 5.51 -21.67 4.25
N LEU A 165 5.43 -20.36 4.50
CA LEU A 165 6.61 -19.57 4.84
C LEU A 165 7.12 -19.93 6.24
N SER A 166 8.44 -20.00 6.37
CA SER A 166 9.13 -20.30 7.64
C SER A 166 9.19 -19.10 8.60
N TYR A 167 8.61 -17.97 8.21
CA TYR A 167 8.49 -16.74 9.00
C TYR A 167 7.08 -16.16 8.89
N LYS A 168 6.76 -15.24 9.78
CA LYS A 168 5.43 -14.63 9.81
C LYS A 168 5.25 -13.66 8.65
N ALA A 169 4.24 -13.90 7.83
CA ALA A 169 3.73 -12.98 6.83
C ALA A 169 2.20 -12.86 6.97
N GLY A 170 1.62 -11.88 6.31
CA GLY A 170 0.17 -11.68 6.27
C GLY A 170 -0.31 -11.28 4.89
N ILE A 171 -1.55 -10.86 4.82
CA ILE A 171 -2.24 -10.47 3.59
C ILE A 171 -2.51 -8.96 3.62
N CYS A 172 -2.23 -8.29 2.51
CA CYS A 172 -2.80 -7.00 2.16
C CYS A 172 -3.99 -7.24 1.24
N LEU A 173 -5.17 -6.73 1.58
CA LEU A 173 -6.31 -6.72 0.69
C LEU A 173 -6.35 -5.41 -0.08
N ASP A 174 -6.11 -5.47 -1.39
CA ASP A 174 -6.53 -4.42 -2.31
C ASP A 174 -7.97 -4.70 -2.77
N THR A 175 -8.86 -3.74 -2.46
CA THR A 175 -10.29 -3.86 -2.76
C THR A 175 -10.59 -3.61 -4.23
N GLY A 176 -9.80 -2.79 -4.90
CA GLY A 176 -9.92 -2.52 -6.34
C GLY A 176 -9.52 -3.75 -7.15
N HIS A 177 -8.40 -4.38 -6.83
CA HIS A 177 -7.96 -5.64 -7.45
C HIS A 177 -8.99 -6.76 -7.25
N ALA A 178 -9.48 -6.93 -6.01
CA ALA A 178 -10.51 -7.91 -5.72
C ALA A 178 -11.81 -7.67 -6.51
N ASN A 179 -12.19 -6.40 -6.72
CA ASN A 179 -13.36 -6.03 -7.52
C ASN A 179 -13.19 -6.37 -9.02
N ILE A 180 -12.00 -6.11 -9.59
CA ILE A 180 -11.66 -6.49 -10.97
C ILE A 180 -11.73 -8.01 -11.15
N MET A 181 -11.19 -8.76 -10.19
CA MET A 181 -11.21 -10.22 -10.19
C MET A 181 -12.57 -10.81 -9.84
N LYS A 182 -13.58 -9.96 -9.55
CA LYS A 182 -14.96 -10.36 -9.16
C LYS A 182 -14.98 -11.23 -7.92
N GLU A 183 -14.04 -11.02 -7.01
CA GLU A 183 -14.03 -11.67 -5.70
C GLU A 183 -15.17 -11.12 -4.82
N ASP A 184 -15.78 -11.98 -4.03
CA ASP A 184 -16.66 -11.54 -2.95
C ASP A 184 -15.80 -10.97 -1.81
N ILE A 185 -15.61 -9.63 -1.82
CA ILE A 185 -14.73 -8.93 -0.87
C ILE A 185 -15.08 -9.23 0.59
N PRO A 186 -16.36 -9.20 1.04
CA PRO A 186 -16.73 -9.63 2.39
C PRO A 186 -16.31 -11.07 2.72
N SER A 187 -16.44 -12.00 1.76
CA SER A 187 -16.00 -13.39 1.93
C SER A 187 -14.47 -13.49 1.99
N PHE A 188 -13.76 -12.73 1.15
CA PHE A 188 -12.30 -12.63 1.19
C PHE A 188 -11.83 -12.20 2.58
N ILE A 189 -12.35 -11.10 3.11
CA ILE A 189 -12.02 -10.55 4.44
C ILE A 189 -12.27 -11.60 5.53
N LYS A 190 -13.42 -12.28 5.49
CA LYS A 190 -13.76 -13.32 6.46
C LYS A 190 -12.79 -14.51 6.41
N LYS A 191 -12.40 -14.96 5.22
CA LYS A 191 -11.47 -16.08 5.02
C LYS A 191 -10.05 -15.72 5.42
N ALA A 192 -9.57 -14.51 5.08
CA ALA A 192 -8.27 -14.03 5.49
C ALA A 192 -8.16 -13.93 7.03
N GLY A 193 -9.23 -13.53 7.70
CA GLY A 193 -9.32 -13.51 9.17
C GLY A 193 -8.18 -12.74 9.81
N GLY A 194 -7.48 -13.35 10.76
CA GLY A 194 -6.35 -12.76 11.46
C GLY A 194 -5.08 -12.59 10.62
N ASN A 195 -5.04 -13.17 9.42
CA ASN A 195 -3.94 -13.00 8.48
C ASN A 195 -4.07 -11.70 7.65
N LEU A 196 -5.24 -11.03 7.67
CA LEU A 196 -5.41 -9.71 7.07
C LEU A 196 -4.76 -8.67 7.98
N ILE A 197 -3.60 -8.14 7.57
CA ILE A 197 -2.80 -7.20 8.37
C ILE A 197 -2.64 -5.83 7.72
N ALA A 198 -2.92 -5.70 6.43
CA ALA A 198 -2.90 -4.45 5.69
C ALA A 198 -4.10 -4.36 4.73
N THR A 199 -4.42 -3.14 4.32
CA THR A 199 -5.44 -2.89 3.28
C THR A 199 -4.95 -1.81 2.34
N HIS A 200 -5.30 -1.97 1.06
CA HIS A 200 -5.31 -0.93 0.04
C HIS A 200 -6.77 -0.72 -0.37
N ILE A 201 -7.32 0.38 0.12
CA ILE A 201 -8.73 0.72 -0.12
C ILE A 201 -8.80 1.60 -1.34
N ALA A 202 -9.21 1.03 -2.44
CA ALA A 202 -9.45 1.68 -3.72
C ALA A 202 -10.82 1.24 -4.28
N ASP A 203 -11.42 2.09 -5.09
CA ASP A 203 -12.66 1.78 -5.82
C ASP A 203 -12.40 1.84 -7.33
N ASN A 204 -13.21 1.16 -8.11
CA ASN A 204 -13.12 1.14 -9.57
C ASN A 204 -14.41 0.63 -10.22
N ASN A 205 -14.42 0.54 -11.55
CA ASN A 205 -15.55 0.06 -12.36
C ASN A 205 -15.59 -1.47 -12.56
N ALA A 206 -14.78 -2.25 -11.82
CA ALA A 206 -14.58 -3.70 -11.97
C ALA A 206 -13.97 -4.12 -13.33
N LYS A 207 -13.27 -3.23 -14.03
CA LYS A 207 -12.63 -3.52 -15.34
C LYS A 207 -11.20 -3.01 -15.40
N GLU A 208 -10.94 -1.88 -14.76
CA GLU A 208 -9.66 -1.17 -14.82
C GLU A 208 -9.25 -0.81 -13.40
N ASP A 209 -7.96 -0.86 -13.13
CA ASP A 209 -7.41 -0.44 -11.86
C ASP A 209 -7.30 1.09 -11.79
N GLN A 210 -8.44 1.71 -11.42
CA GLN A 210 -8.62 3.16 -11.47
C GLN A 210 -8.17 3.88 -10.20
N HIS A 211 -7.94 3.16 -9.11
CA HIS A 211 -7.56 3.72 -7.80
C HIS A 211 -8.43 4.91 -7.36
N PHE A 212 -9.74 4.82 -7.53
CA PHE A 212 -10.66 5.85 -7.07
C PHE A 212 -10.83 5.82 -5.55
N LEU A 213 -11.20 6.95 -4.98
CA LEU A 213 -11.73 6.98 -3.62
C LEU A 213 -13.03 6.18 -3.54
N PRO A 214 -13.34 5.55 -2.38
CA PRO A 214 -14.59 4.84 -2.16
C PRO A 214 -15.83 5.66 -2.53
N GLY A 215 -16.76 5.03 -3.23
CA GLY A 215 -17.99 5.65 -3.72
C GLY A 215 -17.90 6.28 -5.11
N PHE A 216 -16.71 6.31 -5.72
CA PHE A 216 -16.54 6.75 -7.13
C PHE A 216 -16.54 5.59 -8.12
N GLY A 217 -16.51 4.35 -7.65
CA GLY A 217 -16.63 3.12 -8.43
C GLY A 217 -17.94 2.39 -8.15
N ASN A 218 -17.87 1.06 -8.12
CA ASN A 218 -19.06 0.21 -7.95
C ASN A 218 -18.94 -0.83 -6.81
N ILE A 219 -17.95 -0.68 -5.93
CA ILE A 219 -17.81 -1.53 -4.74
C ILE A 219 -18.94 -1.22 -3.74
N GLU A 220 -19.59 -2.27 -3.22
CA GLU A 220 -20.67 -2.17 -2.24
C GLU A 220 -20.11 -1.97 -0.82
N TRP A 221 -19.72 -0.75 -0.47
CA TRP A 221 -19.05 -0.40 0.79
C TRP A 221 -19.88 -0.76 2.02
N GLU A 222 -21.21 -0.71 1.93
CA GLU A 222 -22.14 -1.13 2.98
C GLU A 222 -22.02 -2.61 3.35
N LYS A 223 -21.43 -3.43 2.46
CA LYS A 223 -21.11 -4.85 2.74
C LYS A 223 -19.66 -5.04 3.16
N VAL A 224 -18.73 -4.28 2.58
CA VAL A 224 -17.28 -4.41 2.81
C VAL A 224 -16.90 -3.90 4.20
N VAL A 225 -17.32 -2.69 4.57
CA VAL A 225 -16.91 -2.08 5.85
C VAL A 225 -17.37 -2.88 7.08
N PRO A 226 -18.61 -3.39 7.17
CA PRO A 226 -19.00 -4.28 8.28
C PRO A 226 -18.15 -5.55 8.37
N ALA A 227 -17.72 -6.11 7.24
CA ALA A 227 -16.82 -7.27 7.23
C ALA A 227 -15.42 -6.91 7.77
N LEU A 228 -14.88 -5.75 7.38
CA LEU A 228 -13.62 -5.21 7.93
C LEU A 228 -13.75 -4.96 9.43
N LYS A 229 -14.80 -4.29 9.90
CA LYS A 229 -15.03 -4.04 11.33
C LYS A 229 -15.03 -5.31 12.16
N LYS A 230 -15.55 -6.41 11.62
CA LYS A 230 -15.63 -7.69 12.31
C LYS A 230 -14.29 -8.45 12.36
N SER A 231 -13.49 -8.39 11.30
CA SER A 231 -12.34 -9.29 11.11
C SER A 231 -10.98 -8.59 11.10
N TYR A 232 -10.92 -7.32 10.79
CA TYR A 232 -9.68 -6.56 10.64
C TYR A 232 -9.43 -5.63 11.82
N LYS A 233 -8.16 -5.49 12.23
CA LYS A 233 -7.78 -4.66 13.39
C LYS A 233 -6.98 -3.41 13.02
N GLY A 234 -6.60 -3.26 11.75
CA GLY A 234 -5.86 -2.10 11.26
C GLY A 234 -6.74 -0.93 10.87
N TYR A 235 -6.19 -0.04 10.07
CA TYR A 235 -6.86 1.15 9.56
C TYR A 235 -7.49 0.89 8.19
N ILE A 236 -8.53 1.63 7.83
CA ILE A 236 -8.89 1.85 6.42
C ILE A 236 -7.76 2.67 5.82
N ASN A 237 -6.94 2.05 4.98
CA ASN A 237 -5.81 2.71 4.32
C ASN A 237 -6.12 2.93 2.84
N TYR A 238 -6.23 4.17 2.41
CA TYR A 238 -6.47 4.48 1.00
C TYR A 238 -5.23 4.22 0.15
N GLU A 239 -5.43 3.51 -0.94
CA GLU A 239 -4.56 3.53 -2.09
C GLU A 239 -5.28 4.19 -3.27
N ALA A 240 -5.76 5.40 -3.05
CA ALA A 240 -6.45 6.18 -4.04
C ALA A 240 -5.45 7.14 -4.70
N MET A 241 -5.14 6.89 -5.96
CA MET A 241 -4.20 7.67 -6.74
C MET A 241 -4.77 7.91 -8.15
N PHE A 242 -4.12 8.71 -8.95
CA PHE A 242 -4.50 9.01 -10.34
C PHE A 242 -5.81 9.76 -10.55
N PHE A 243 -6.83 9.63 -9.69
CA PHE A 243 -8.08 10.37 -9.84
C PHE A 243 -7.88 11.90 -9.75
N SER A 244 -6.89 12.34 -8.98
CA SER A 244 -6.52 13.75 -8.83
C SER A 244 -5.53 14.24 -9.88
N ARG A 245 -5.00 13.35 -10.72
CA ARG A 245 -3.90 13.61 -11.68
C ARG A 245 -4.11 14.81 -12.61
N ASN A 246 -5.37 15.12 -12.94
CA ASN A 246 -5.74 16.19 -13.84
C ASN A 246 -6.16 17.48 -13.13
N LEU A 247 -6.20 17.46 -11.81
CA LEU A 247 -6.61 18.61 -11.03
C LEU A 247 -5.42 19.55 -10.78
N PRO A 248 -5.65 20.85 -10.62
CA PRO A 248 -4.60 21.78 -10.23
C PRO A 248 -4.09 21.49 -8.83
N GLU A 249 -2.79 21.67 -8.60
CA GLU A 249 -2.14 21.45 -7.31
C GLU A 249 -2.79 22.24 -6.16
N MET A 250 -3.32 23.42 -6.45
CA MET A 250 -4.02 24.27 -5.47
C MET A 250 -5.24 23.59 -4.83
N LEU A 251 -5.74 22.48 -5.41
CA LEU A 251 -6.86 21.70 -4.86
C LEU A 251 -6.40 20.55 -3.94
N SER A 252 -5.11 20.47 -3.57
CA SER A 252 -4.60 19.41 -2.70
C SER A 252 -5.37 19.31 -1.37
N LYS A 253 -5.65 20.45 -0.76
CA LYS A 253 -6.40 20.52 0.49
C LYS A 253 -7.81 19.98 0.34
N GLU A 254 -8.50 20.38 -0.71
CA GLU A 254 -9.87 19.96 -1.01
C GLU A 254 -9.96 18.45 -1.24
N ILE A 255 -8.95 17.87 -1.90
CA ILE A 255 -8.84 16.41 -2.11
C ILE A 255 -8.65 15.70 -0.78
N ILE A 256 -7.77 16.20 0.09
CA ILE A 256 -7.54 15.63 1.41
C ILE A 256 -8.82 15.72 2.27
N GLU A 257 -9.52 16.85 2.26
CA GLU A 257 -10.79 17.00 2.98
C GLU A 257 -11.90 16.09 2.43
N LEU A 258 -11.95 15.89 1.12
CA LEU A 258 -12.85 14.90 0.50
C LEU A 258 -12.54 13.49 0.99
N ALA A 259 -11.27 13.08 0.98
CA ALA A 259 -10.86 11.76 1.47
C ALA A 259 -11.21 11.57 2.96
N LYS A 260 -11.03 12.59 3.80
CA LYS A 260 -11.44 12.57 5.21
C LYS A 260 -12.95 12.43 5.37
N SER A 261 -13.72 13.14 4.54
CA SER A 261 -15.19 13.07 4.56
C SER A 261 -15.69 11.68 4.16
N ILE A 262 -15.10 11.11 3.11
CA ILE A 262 -15.38 9.73 2.68
C ILE A 262 -14.98 8.74 3.80
N GLY A 263 -13.84 8.95 4.45
CA GLY A 263 -13.41 8.14 5.57
C GLY A 263 -14.41 8.16 6.73
N SER A 264 -14.93 9.33 7.05
CA SER A 264 -15.97 9.50 8.08
C SER A 264 -17.24 8.74 7.70
N TRP A 265 -17.66 8.80 6.43
CA TRP A 265 -18.78 8.00 5.93
C TRP A 265 -18.50 6.50 6.07
N LEU A 266 -17.36 5.99 5.58
CA LEU A 266 -17.00 4.57 5.71
C LEU A 266 -16.99 4.11 7.17
N LEU A 267 -16.42 4.90 8.06
CA LEU A 267 -16.38 4.58 9.50
C LEU A 267 -17.77 4.56 10.14
N SER A 268 -18.75 5.23 9.54
CA SER A 268 -20.14 5.22 10.00
C SER A 268 -20.94 3.99 9.58
N LEU A 269 -20.52 3.27 8.53
CA LEU A 269 -21.13 2.01 8.08
C LEU A 269 -20.83 0.85 9.05
#